data_18415e5b1c4058dc188475296f6709e4
#
_entry.id   18415e5b1c4058dc188475296f6709e4
#
_cell.length_a   1.000
_cell.length_b   1.000
_cell.length_c   1.000
_cell.angle_alpha   90.00
_cell.angle_beta   90.00
_cell.angle_gamma   90.00
#
_symmetry.space_group_name_H-M   'P 1'
#
loop_
_entity.id
_entity.type
_entity.pdbx_description
1 polymer ?
#
loop_
_entity_poly.entity_id
_entity_poly.type
_entity_poly.pdbx_seq_one_letter_code
_entity_poly.pdbx_strand_id
1 'polypeptide(L)'
;LAIAAFGPSGWVKIGLIIVFLWTMQALVTRNYGLACIFITCFALFMTPLTKPGQMYQLAQDRIVETIVGLTIGIVTIHIVGRRAPVLLVRSQYRRTLRSMMPVLRSLSQGRTKTPQAQIERNQMVHELIQGSALLSATRPDAPQALQDWSKVDRTVTETGYDLLSVCWHTGNGPVPWARRLLADIAIFITGLPPISSQNLDAHSVAEEMEKIRMDMVTSLPGVK
;
A
#
# COMPACT_ATOMS: atom_id res chain seq x y z
N LEU A 1 -34.88 -10.21 20.98
CA LEU A 1 -36.09 -10.73 21.67
C LEU A 1 -36.78 -9.64 22.49
N ALA A 2 -36.05 -8.84 23.31
CA ALA A 2 -36.65 -7.78 24.16
C ALA A 2 -37.35 -6.66 23.35
N ILE A 3 -36.80 -6.29 22.20
CA ILE A 3 -37.34 -5.19 21.38
C ILE A 3 -38.63 -5.58 20.65
N ALA A 4 -38.84 -6.86 20.34
CA ALA A 4 -40.06 -7.36 19.69
C ALA A 4 -41.26 -7.40 20.67
N ALA A 5 -41.00 -7.50 21.97
CA ALA A 5 -42.04 -7.50 23.03
C ALA A 5 -42.60 -6.10 23.34
N PHE A 6 -41.80 -5.06 23.14
CA PHE A 6 -42.25 -3.67 23.28
C PHE A 6 -42.68 -3.16 21.89
N GLY A 7 -43.96 -3.25 21.53
CA GLY A 7 -44.55 -2.71 20.30
C GLY A 7 -44.34 -1.19 20.17
N PRO A 8 -43.10 -0.70 19.85
CA PRO A 8 -42.83 0.73 19.79
C PRO A 8 -43.65 1.36 18.68
N SER A 9 -44.14 2.56 18.92
CA SER A 9 -44.85 3.35 17.92
C SER A 9 -44.00 3.46 16.63
N GLY A 10 -44.64 3.56 15.47
CA GLY A 10 -43.95 3.59 14.17
C GLY A 10 -42.76 4.55 14.12
N TRP A 11 -42.87 5.70 14.76
CA TRP A 11 -41.79 6.71 14.82
C TRP A 11 -40.54 6.26 15.59
N VAL A 12 -40.72 5.49 16.67
CA VAL A 12 -39.61 4.92 17.45
C VAL A 12 -38.86 3.88 16.61
N LYS A 13 -39.55 3.09 15.81
CA LYS A 13 -38.95 2.13 14.88
C LYS A 13 -38.10 2.83 13.83
N ILE A 14 -38.62 3.92 13.24
CA ILE A 14 -37.87 4.72 12.26
C ILE A 14 -36.62 5.33 12.91
N GLY A 15 -36.73 5.89 14.10
CA GLY A 15 -35.58 6.43 14.83
C GLY A 15 -34.50 5.38 15.12
N LEU A 16 -34.90 4.18 15.55
CA LEU A 16 -34.00 3.04 15.77
C LEU A 16 -33.27 2.62 14.48
N ILE A 17 -33.98 2.55 13.36
CA ILE A 17 -33.42 2.24 12.03
C ILE A 17 -32.33 3.25 11.67
N ILE A 18 -32.58 4.53 11.82
CA ILE A 18 -31.64 5.60 11.51
C ILE A 18 -30.40 5.49 12.38
N VAL A 19 -30.55 5.27 13.68
CA VAL A 19 -29.42 5.10 14.61
C VAL A 19 -28.58 3.86 14.23
N PHE A 20 -29.23 2.74 13.90
CA PHE A 20 -28.53 1.52 13.46
C PHE A 20 -27.75 1.74 12.17
N LEU A 21 -28.34 2.37 11.18
CA LEU A 21 -27.68 2.68 9.90
C LEU A 21 -26.48 3.61 10.10
N TRP A 22 -26.61 4.63 10.94
CA TRP A 22 -25.55 5.56 11.24
C TRP A 22 -24.39 4.87 11.99
N THR A 23 -24.72 4.07 13.00
CA THR A 23 -23.73 3.29 13.76
C THR A 23 -22.99 2.30 12.85
N MET A 24 -23.71 1.61 11.97
CA MET A 24 -23.15 0.68 11.00
C MET A 24 -22.15 1.41 10.08
N GLN A 25 -22.52 2.56 9.53
CA GLN A 25 -21.65 3.34 8.65
C GLN A 25 -20.37 3.82 9.36
N ALA A 26 -20.46 4.22 10.62
CA ALA A 26 -19.32 4.61 11.42
C ALA A 26 -18.39 3.43 11.78
N LEU A 27 -18.96 2.23 11.97
CA LEU A 27 -18.18 1.03 12.30
C LEU A 27 -17.52 0.38 11.07
N VAL A 28 -18.13 0.44 9.90
CA VAL A 28 -17.57 -0.15 8.65
C VAL A 28 -16.17 0.34 8.38
N THR A 29 -15.91 1.63 8.60
CA THR A 29 -14.60 2.25 8.34
C THR A 29 -13.55 1.91 9.41
N ARG A 30 -13.98 1.55 10.62
CA ARG A 30 -13.08 1.35 11.76
C ARG A 30 -12.89 -0.12 12.15
N ASN A 31 -13.95 -0.91 12.06
CA ASN A 31 -13.93 -2.33 12.36
C ASN A 31 -15.05 -3.07 11.61
N TYR A 32 -14.69 -3.63 10.45
CA TYR A 32 -15.62 -4.32 9.58
C TYR A 32 -16.32 -5.52 10.25
N GLY A 33 -15.60 -6.26 11.13
CA GLY A 33 -16.18 -7.40 11.85
C GLY A 33 -17.33 -6.99 12.77
N LEU A 34 -17.18 -5.89 13.51
CA LEU A 34 -18.25 -5.33 14.33
C LEU A 34 -19.43 -4.83 13.46
N ALA A 35 -19.13 -4.19 12.34
CA ALA A 35 -20.18 -3.75 11.41
C ALA A 35 -21.04 -4.91 10.91
N CYS A 36 -20.46 -6.07 10.60
CA CYS A 36 -21.19 -7.27 10.17
C CYS A 36 -22.20 -7.77 11.24
N ILE A 37 -21.83 -7.71 12.53
CA ILE A 37 -22.75 -8.05 13.63
C ILE A 37 -23.96 -7.11 13.61
N PHE A 38 -23.75 -5.80 13.47
CA PHE A 38 -24.82 -4.82 13.41
C PHE A 38 -25.70 -5.00 12.16
N ILE A 39 -25.11 -5.30 11.00
CA ILE A 39 -25.85 -5.60 9.76
C ILE A 39 -26.77 -6.79 9.96
N THR A 40 -26.27 -7.85 10.58
CA THR A 40 -27.04 -9.06 10.84
C THR A 40 -28.20 -8.78 11.83
N CYS A 41 -27.93 -8.07 12.92
CA CYS A 41 -28.96 -7.67 13.88
C CYS A 41 -30.02 -6.78 13.22
N PHE A 42 -29.62 -5.84 12.37
CA PHE A 42 -30.51 -4.97 11.64
C PHE A 42 -31.40 -5.74 10.66
N ALA A 43 -30.83 -6.67 9.90
CA ALA A 43 -31.59 -7.52 8.98
C ALA A 43 -32.64 -8.37 9.69
N LEU A 44 -32.28 -8.97 10.83
CA LEU A 44 -33.21 -9.73 11.68
C LEU A 44 -34.30 -8.84 12.30
N PHE A 45 -33.99 -7.58 12.61
CA PHE A 45 -34.96 -6.62 13.14
C PHE A 45 -35.98 -6.15 12.09
N MET A 46 -35.55 -6.02 10.82
CA MET A 46 -36.42 -5.60 9.73
C MET A 46 -37.39 -6.69 9.28
N THR A 47 -37.05 -7.95 9.46
CA THR A 47 -37.82 -9.10 8.97
C THR A 47 -39.25 -9.21 9.54
N PRO A 48 -39.50 -9.04 10.86
CA PRO A 48 -40.87 -9.13 11.41
C PRO A 48 -41.81 -8.08 10.83
N LEU A 49 -41.26 -6.99 10.29
CA LEU A 49 -42.07 -5.93 9.65
C LEU A 49 -42.61 -6.35 8.30
N THR A 50 -41.95 -7.28 7.60
CA THR A 50 -42.30 -7.71 6.26
C THR A 50 -43.02 -9.06 6.20
N LYS A 51 -42.71 -9.99 7.11
CA LYS A 51 -43.25 -11.36 7.14
C LYS A 51 -43.39 -11.88 8.58
N PRO A 52 -44.48 -11.54 9.28
CA PRO A 52 -44.73 -12.07 10.62
C PRO A 52 -44.94 -13.60 10.57
N GLY A 53 -44.27 -14.36 11.41
CA GLY A 53 -44.39 -15.81 11.54
C GLY A 53 -43.30 -16.66 10.87
N GLN A 54 -42.42 -16.08 10.04
CA GLN A 54 -41.31 -16.81 9.40
C GLN A 54 -39.92 -16.54 10.03
N MET A 55 -39.91 -16.10 11.26
CA MET A 55 -38.67 -15.62 11.95
C MET A 55 -37.60 -16.72 12.06
N TYR A 56 -38.01 -17.98 12.31
CA TYR A 56 -37.08 -19.10 12.47
C TYR A 56 -36.42 -19.51 11.12
N GLN A 57 -37.23 -19.62 10.07
CA GLN A 57 -36.70 -19.94 8.74
C GLN A 57 -35.73 -18.89 8.23
N LEU A 58 -36.06 -17.63 8.46
CA LEU A 58 -35.19 -16.51 8.06
C LEU A 58 -33.89 -16.44 8.86
N ALA A 59 -33.93 -16.80 10.15
CA ALA A 59 -32.71 -16.90 10.95
C ALA A 59 -31.79 -18.02 10.44
N GLN A 60 -32.36 -19.16 10.02
CA GLN A 60 -31.60 -20.25 9.40
C GLN A 60 -30.98 -19.83 8.07
N ASP A 61 -31.75 -19.20 7.19
CA ASP A 61 -31.25 -18.71 5.91
C ASP A 61 -30.10 -17.73 6.09
N ARG A 62 -30.19 -16.82 7.06
CA ARG A 62 -29.12 -15.86 7.40
C ARG A 62 -27.86 -16.53 7.94
N ILE A 63 -28.01 -17.58 8.73
CA ILE A 63 -26.84 -18.35 9.20
C ILE A 63 -26.12 -19.00 8.02
N VAL A 64 -26.88 -19.63 7.13
CA VAL A 64 -26.31 -20.27 5.93
C VAL A 64 -25.62 -19.24 5.02
N GLU A 65 -26.29 -18.12 4.69
CA GLU A 65 -25.70 -17.03 3.91
C GLU A 65 -24.41 -16.50 4.54
N THR A 66 -24.39 -16.31 5.86
CA THR A 66 -23.23 -15.82 6.59
C THR A 66 -22.06 -16.82 6.53
N ILE A 67 -22.33 -18.11 6.71
CA ILE A 67 -21.31 -19.17 6.61
C ILE A 67 -20.73 -19.23 5.19
N VAL A 68 -21.58 -19.20 4.17
CA VAL A 68 -21.15 -19.19 2.77
C VAL A 68 -20.32 -17.95 2.47
N GLY A 69 -20.77 -16.76 2.85
CA GLY A 69 -20.05 -15.51 2.66
C GLY A 69 -18.69 -15.50 3.36
N LEU A 70 -18.65 -15.99 4.62
CA LEU A 70 -17.41 -16.10 5.38
C LEU A 70 -16.42 -17.08 4.73
N THR A 71 -16.92 -18.23 4.26
CA THR A 71 -16.11 -19.24 3.59
C THR A 71 -15.49 -18.69 2.31
N ILE A 72 -16.29 -18.03 1.47
CA ILE A 72 -15.82 -17.38 0.24
C ILE A 72 -14.78 -16.29 0.60
N GLY A 73 -15.05 -15.47 1.61
CA GLY A 73 -14.13 -14.45 2.09
C GLY A 73 -12.78 -15.01 2.52
N ILE A 74 -12.78 -16.07 3.34
CA ILE A 74 -11.56 -16.75 3.81
C ILE A 74 -10.79 -17.35 2.63
N VAL A 75 -11.45 -18.03 1.71
CA VAL A 75 -10.83 -18.60 0.50
C VAL A 75 -10.22 -17.50 -0.36
N THR A 76 -10.93 -16.40 -0.56
CA THR A 76 -10.43 -15.25 -1.34
C THR A 76 -9.19 -14.64 -0.67
N ILE A 77 -9.23 -14.40 0.63
CA ILE A 77 -8.08 -13.86 1.38
C ILE A 77 -6.90 -14.84 1.32
N HIS A 78 -7.15 -16.15 1.40
CA HIS A 78 -6.09 -17.15 1.33
C HIS A 78 -5.42 -17.20 -0.05
N ILE A 79 -6.20 -17.09 -1.13
CA ILE A 79 -5.68 -17.17 -2.51
C ILE A 79 -5.03 -15.84 -2.92
N VAL A 80 -5.70 -14.71 -2.69
CA VAL A 80 -5.26 -13.39 -3.15
C VAL A 80 -4.34 -12.72 -2.13
N GLY A 81 -4.67 -12.84 -0.84
CA GLY A 81 -4.01 -12.12 0.24
C GLY A 81 -2.53 -12.47 0.41
N ARG A 82 -2.14 -13.72 0.14
CA ARG A 82 -0.73 -14.14 0.24
C ARG A 82 0.20 -13.46 -0.77
N ARG A 83 -0.32 -13.05 -1.93
CA ARG A 83 0.48 -12.43 -3.01
C ARG A 83 0.37 -10.91 -3.04
N ALA A 84 -0.73 -10.37 -2.56
CA ALA A 84 -1.00 -8.94 -2.60
C ALA A 84 0.06 -8.07 -1.90
N PRO A 85 0.55 -8.38 -0.69
CA PRO A 85 1.56 -7.58 -0.02
C PRO A 85 2.86 -7.45 -0.84
N VAL A 86 3.34 -8.58 -1.39
CA VAL A 86 4.57 -8.61 -2.20
C VAL A 86 4.40 -7.82 -3.49
N LEU A 87 3.26 -7.93 -4.16
CA LEU A 87 2.98 -7.19 -5.39
C LEU A 87 2.90 -5.68 -5.12
N LEU A 88 2.29 -5.27 -4.01
CA LEU A 88 2.22 -3.88 -3.60
C LEU A 88 3.61 -3.32 -3.33
N VAL A 89 4.43 -4.01 -2.57
CA VAL A 89 5.82 -3.63 -2.26
C VAL A 89 6.64 -3.51 -3.55
N ARG A 90 6.57 -4.49 -4.45
CA ARG A 90 7.25 -4.46 -5.77
C ARG A 90 6.83 -3.27 -6.61
N SER A 91 5.52 -2.98 -6.66
CA SER A 91 5.00 -1.86 -7.43
C SER A 91 5.47 -0.52 -6.88
N GLN A 92 5.52 -0.39 -5.56
CA GLN A 92 5.97 0.82 -4.88
C GLN A 92 7.46 1.07 -5.13
N TYR A 93 8.35 0.07 -4.95
CA TYR A 93 9.78 0.26 -5.22
C TYR A 93 10.06 0.60 -6.68
N ARG A 94 9.33 0.00 -7.62
CA ARG A 94 9.45 0.39 -9.03
C ARG A 94 9.05 1.86 -9.25
N ARG A 95 8.05 2.35 -8.54
CA ARG A 95 7.64 3.76 -8.57
C ARG A 95 8.71 4.66 -7.94
N THR A 96 9.26 4.26 -6.81
CA THR A 96 10.36 4.96 -6.12
C THR A 96 11.59 5.08 -7.04
N LEU A 97 12.03 4.00 -7.67
CA LEU A 97 13.15 4.04 -8.63
C LEU A 97 12.87 4.96 -9.82
N ARG A 98 11.65 4.93 -10.35
CA ARG A 98 11.26 5.85 -11.43
C ARG A 98 11.29 7.31 -11.01
N SER A 99 10.98 7.62 -9.76
CA SER A 99 11.01 9.00 -9.23
C SER A 99 12.44 9.55 -9.10
N MET A 100 13.47 8.70 -9.06
CA MET A 100 14.88 9.11 -9.08
C MET A 100 15.33 9.60 -10.47
N MET A 101 14.73 9.11 -11.54
CA MET A 101 15.14 9.45 -12.92
C MET A 101 15.04 10.94 -13.25
N PRO A 102 13.94 11.67 -12.97
CA PRO A 102 13.89 13.11 -13.21
C PRO A 102 14.92 13.89 -12.40
N VAL A 103 15.18 13.51 -11.15
CA VAL A 103 16.21 14.13 -10.31
C VAL A 103 17.61 13.95 -10.92
N LEU A 104 17.95 12.75 -11.37
CA LEU A 104 19.22 12.48 -12.07
C LEU A 104 19.32 13.25 -13.38
N ARG A 105 18.22 13.40 -14.11
CA ARG A 105 18.16 14.19 -15.32
C ARG A 105 18.45 15.68 -15.02
N SER A 106 17.84 16.23 -13.99
CA SER A 106 18.06 17.60 -13.53
C SER A 106 19.52 17.82 -13.11
N LEU A 107 20.13 16.84 -12.40
CA LEU A 107 21.55 16.83 -12.05
C LEU A 107 22.46 16.80 -13.30
N SER A 108 22.17 15.91 -14.25
CA SER A 108 22.97 15.78 -15.48
C SER A 108 22.94 17.03 -16.36
N GLN A 109 21.88 17.84 -16.24
CA GLN A 109 21.70 19.10 -16.95
C GLN A 109 22.18 20.33 -16.17
N GLY A 110 22.60 20.18 -14.91
CA GLY A 110 22.97 21.28 -14.04
C GLY A 110 21.80 22.18 -13.61
N ARG A 111 20.56 21.67 -13.67
CA ARG A 111 19.32 22.42 -13.37
C ARG A 111 18.79 22.15 -11.96
N THR A 112 19.67 21.95 -11.00
CA THR A 112 19.31 21.53 -9.63
C THR A 112 18.52 22.57 -8.84
N LYS A 113 18.69 23.86 -9.14
CA LYS A 113 18.04 24.97 -8.42
C LYS A 113 16.73 25.48 -9.04
N THR A 114 16.23 24.82 -10.08
CA THR A 114 14.96 25.21 -10.69
C THR A 114 13.76 24.79 -9.82
N PRO A 115 12.63 25.55 -9.86
CA PRO A 115 11.41 25.15 -9.16
C PRO A 115 10.95 23.73 -9.55
N GLN A 116 11.13 23.37 -10.81
CA GLN A 116 10.80 22.03 -11.31
C GLN A 116 11.65 20.97 -10.64
N ALA A 117 12.96 21.15 -10.51
CA ALA A 117 13.85 20.23 -9.83
C ALA A 117 13.51 20.08 -8.33
N GLN A 118 12.98 21.13 -7.71
CA GLN A 118 12.49 21.06 -6.34
C GLN A 118 11.24 20.16 -6.22
N ILE A 119 10.31 20.27 -7.14
CA ILE A 119 9.12 19.42 -7.20
C ILE A 119 9.54 17.96 -7.38
N GLU A 120 10.47 17.68 -8.30
CA GLU A 120 10.99 16.34 -8.57
C GLU A 120 11.66 15.72 -7.33
N ARG A 121 12.47 16.48 -6.60
CA ARG A 121 13.07 16.05 -5.32
C ARG A 121 12.02 15.75 -4.26
N ASN A 122 11.03 16.63 -4.10
CA ASN A 122 9.96 16.41 -3.13
C ASN A 122 9.14 15.15 -3.45
N GLN A 123 8.88 14.92 -4.73
CA GLN A 123 8.20 13.70 -5.18
C GLN A 123 9.04 12.45 -4.88
N MET A 124 10.34 12.49 -5.14
CA MET A 124 11.25 11.37 -4.82
C MET A 124 11.26 11.08 -3.31
N VAL A 125 11.37 12.12 -2.46
CA VAL A 125 11.31 11.96 -1.00
C VAL A 125 9.98 11.33 -0.56
N HIS A 126 8.88 11.80 -1.13
CA HIS A 126 7.57 11.25 -0.84
C HIS A 126 7.47 9.75 -1.19
N GLU A 127 7.95 9.35 -2.37
CA GLU A 127 7.96 7.94 -2.79
C GLU A 127 8.89 7.08 -1.92
N LEU A 128 10.04 7.60 -1.47
CA LEU A 128 10.94 6.92 -0.53
C LEU A 128 10.24 6.64 0.81
N ILE A 129 9.63 7.66 1.40
CA ILE A 129 8.91 7.53 2.68
C ILE A 129 7.74 6.55 2.54
N GLN A 130 6.98 6.63 1.44
CA GLN A 130 5.88 5.70 1.18
C GLN A 130 6.35 4.26 1.00
N GLY A 131 7.52 4.04 0.36
CA GLY A 131 8.11 2.72 0.21
C GLY A 131 8.39 2.06 1.55
N SER A 132 9.12 2.74 2.43
CA SER A 132 9.45 2.25 3.77
C SER A 132 8.21 2.07 4.65
N ALA A 133 7.25 3.01 4.59
CA ALA A 133 6.00 2.92 5.33
C ALA A 133 5.15 1.72 4.86
N LEU A 134 5.06 1.48 3.55
CA LEU A 134 4.33 0.35 2.98
C LEU A 134 4.98 -0.99 3.39
N LEU A 135 6.32 -1.10 3.31
CA LEU A 135 7.02 -2.30 3.73
C LEU A 135 6.79 -2.60 5.21
N SER A 136 6.87 -1.59 6.07
CA SER A 136 6.64 -1.75 7.50
C SER A 136 5.19 -2.17 7.81
N ALA A 137 4.22 -1.63 7.09
CA ALA A 137 2.80 -1.94 7.26
C ALA A 137 2.44 -3.35 6.74
N THR A 138 3.08 -3.82 5.66
CA THR A 138 2.76 -5.11 5.02
C THR A 138 3.60 -6.28 5.55
N ARG A 139 4.73 -6.01 6.21
CA ARG A 139 5.62 -7.03 6.75
C ARG A 139 4.95 -8.01 7.72
N PRO A 140 4.03 -7.60 8.63
CA PRO A 140 3.31 -8.53 9.50
C PRO A 140 2.47 -9.56 8.73
N ASP A 141 1.93 -9.18 7.55
CA ASP A 141 1.06 -10.04 6.76
C ASP A 141 1.82 -11.12 5.97
N ALA A 142 3.09 -10.85 5.62
CA ALA A 142 3.92 -11.77 4.84
C ALA A 142 5.40 -11.72 5.28
N PRO A 143 5.74 -12.08 6.53
CA PRO A 143 7.06 -11.84 7.11
C PRO A 143 8.20 -12.55 6.35
N GLN A 144 7.99 -13.79 5.94
CA GLN A 144 9.00 -14.56 5.19
C GLN A 144 9.21 -14.02 3.77
N ALA A 145 8.13 -13.71 3.06
CA ALA A 145 8.18 -13.23 1.69
C ALA A 145 8.74 -11.80 1.58
N LEU A 146 8.68 -11.00 2.65
CA LEU A 146 9.13 -9.62 2.69
C LEU A 146 10.45 -9.43 3.46
N GLN A 147 11.05 -10.51 3.98
CA GLN A 147 12.29 -10.41 4.75
C GLN A 147 13.43 -9.80 3.93
N ASP A 148 13.62 -10.26 2.71
CA ASP A 148 14.70 -9.79 1.83
C ASP A 148 14.43 -8.38 1.28
N TRP A 149 13.18 -7.95 1.25
CA TRP A 149 12.81 -6.60 0.82
C TRP A 149 13.30 -5.51 1.77
N SER A 150 13.64 -5.85 3.01
CA SER A 150 14.26 -4.90 3.94
C SER A 150 15.64 -4.44 3.48
N LYS A 151 16.40 -5.30 2.78
CA LYS A 151 17.68 -4.92 2.18
C LYS A 151 17.46 -3.97 1.00
N VAL A 152 16.47 -4.28 0.14
CA VAL A 152 16.10 -3.40 -0.99
C VAL A 152 15.68 -2.02 -0.47
N ASP A 153 14.82 -1.97 0.55
CA ASP A 153 14.38 -0.72 1.16
C ASP A 153 15.56 0.12 1.64
N ARG A 154 16.45 -0.50 2.40
CA ARG A 154 17.64 0.17 2.91
C ARG A 154 18.49 0.73 1.78
N THR A 155 18.86 -0.08 0.80
CA THR A 155 19.76 0.34 -0.29
C THR A 155 19.11 1.43 -1.16
N VAL A 156 17.82 1.30 -1.48
CA VAL A 156 17.08 2.32 -2.26
C VAL A 156 16.96 3.63 -1.48
N THR A 157 16.70 3.54 -0.18
CA THR A 157 16.57 4.71 0.70
C THR A 157 17.92 5.43 0.86
N GLU A 158 18.99 4.70 1.11
CA GLU A 158 20.35 5.25 1.21
C GLU A 158 20.75 5.91 -0.12
N THR A 159 20.53 5.24 -1.26
CA THR A 159 20.79 5.81 -2.59
C THR A 159 20.00 7.11 -2.83
N GLY A 160 18.74 7.14 -2.42
CA GLY A 160 17.89 8.32 -2.52
C GLY A 160 18.41 9.50 -1.68
N TYR A 161 18.83 9.24 -0.44
CA TYR A 161 19.40 10.28 0.41
C TYR A 161 20.77 10.76 -0.07
N ASP A 162 21.63 9.86 -0.56
CA ASP A 162 22.90 10.24 -1.17
C ASP A 162 22.67 11.13 -2.39
N LEU A 163 21.69 10.81 -3.23
CA LEU A 163 21.29 11.62 -4.37
C LEU A 163 20.76 13.01 -3.97
N LEU A 164 19.96 13.09 -2.91
CA LEU A 164 19.52 14.38 -2.33
C LEU A 164 20.68 15.21 -1.82
N SER A 165 21.60 14.57 -1.08
CA SER A 165 22.81 15.23 -0.58
C SER A 165 23.62 15.86 -1.70
N VAL A 166 23.81 15.14 -2.80
CA VAL A 166 24.47 15.66 -4.00
C VAL A 166 23.72 16.86 -4.58
N CYS A 167 22.39 16.81 -4.67
CA CYS A 167 21.60 17.94 -5.16
C CYS A 167 21.78 19.21 -4.33
N TRP A 168 22.03 19.09 -3.03
CA TRP A 168 22.28 20.23 -2.14
C TRP A 168 23.70 20.81 -2.27
N HIS A 169 24.71 19.95 -2.44
CA HIS A 169 26.11 20.36 -2.49
C HIS A 169 26.58 20.76 -3.90
N THR A 170 25.88 20.31 -4.93
CA THR A 170 26.25 20.62 -6.31
C THR A 170 25.78 22.02 -6.70
N GLY A 171 26.73 22.83 -7.22
CA GLY A 171 26.43 24.13 -7.81
C GLY A 171 25.66 24.02 -9.15
N ASN A 172 25.53 25.14 -9.86
CA ASN A 172 24.84 25.18 -11.17
C ASN A 172 25.71 24.60 -12.31
N GLY A 173 26.21 23.38 -12.15
CA GLY A 173 27.02 22.71 -13.17
C GLY A 173 26.48 21.30 -13.47
N PRO A 174 26.60 20.83 -14.74
CA PRO A 174 26.21 19.48 -15.09
C PRO A 174 27.13 18.48 -14.37
N VAL A 175 26.53 17.42 -13.85
CA VAL A 175 27.22 16.34 -13.14
C VAL A 175 27.41 15.16 -14.09
N PRO A 176 28.63 14.88 -14.59
CA PRO A 176 28.86 13.87 -15.64
C PRO A 176 28.43 12.45 -15.26
N TRP A 177 28.66 12.05 -14.01
CA TRP A 177 28.30 10.72 -13.54
C TRP A 177 26.75 10.53 -13.42
N ALA A 178 25.99 11.61 -13.21
CA ALA A 178 24.53 11.52 -13.13
C ALA A 178 23.88 11.01 -14.42
N ARG A 179 24.53 11.25 -15.57
CA ARG A 179 24.06 10.71 -16.86
C ARG A 179 24.28 9.20 -16.96
N ARG A 180 25.40 8.68 -16.45
CA ARG A 180 25.68 7.24 -16.40
C ARG A 180 24.69 6.55 -15.49
N LEU A 181 24.56 7.05 -14.26
CA LEU A 181 23.64 6.52 -13.27
C LEU A 181 22.18 6.52 -13.77
N LEU A 182 21.77 7.56 -14.49
CA LEU A 182 20.46 7.61 -15.14
C LEU A 182 20.27 6.48 -16.15
N ALA A 183 21.29 6.19 -16.96
CA ALA A 183 21.26 5.09 -17.92
C ALA A 183 21.19 3.73 -17.21
N ASP A 184 21.99 3.53 -16.17
CA ASP A 184 22.06 2.28 -15.40
C ASP A 184 20.72 2.00 -14.69
N ILE A 185 20.13 3.00 -14.02
CA ILE A 185 18.80 2.87 -13.42
C ILE A 185 17.72 2.64 -14.49
N ALA A 186 17.80 3.29 -15.65
CA ALA A 186 16.83 3.08 -16.71
C ALA A 186 16.91 1.65 -17.27
N ILE A 187 18.11 1.13 -17.49
CA ILE A 187 18.35 -0.26 -17.91
C ILE A 187 17.82 -1.22 -16.86
N PHE A 188 18.16 -0.97 -15.60
CA PHE A 188 17.69 -1.79 -14.47
C PHE A 188 16.16 -1.86 -14.39
N ILE A 189 15.47 -0.70 -14.42
CA ILE A 189 13.99 -0.65 -14.39
C ILE A 189 13.37 -1.37 -15.58
N THR A 190 13.99 -1.26 -16.75
CA THR A 190 13.50 -1.90 -17.99
C THR A 190 13.72 -3.41 -17.95
N GLY A 191 14.83 -3.86 -17.36
CA GLY A 191 15.15 -5.27 -17.16
C GLY A 191 14.37 -5.96 -16.05
N LEU A 192 13.72 -5.18 -15.16
CA LEU A 192 12.90 -5.77 -14.10
C LEU A 192 11.72 -6.56 -14.71
N PRO A 193 11.54 -7.83 -14.31
CA PRO A 193 10.43 -8.65 -14.79
C PRO A 193 9.08 -8.04 -14.40
N PRO A 194 7.98 -8.41 -15.09
CA PRO A 194 6.64 -7.92 -14.76
C PRO A 194 6.32 -8.08 -13.28
N ILE A 195 5.56 -7.16 -12.69
CA ILE A 195 5.21 -7.16 -11.27
C ILE A 195 4.56 -8.50 -10.84
N SER A 196 3.82 -9.13 -11.76
CA SER A 196 3.16 -10.43 -11.55
C SER A 196 4.10 -11.64 -11.62
N SER A 197 5.35 -11.47 -12.11
CA SER A 197 6.26 -12.60 -12.24
C SER A 197 6.77 -13.06 -10.87
N GLN A 198 6.85 -14.36 -10.66
CA GLN A 198 7.42 -14.94 -9.42
C GLN A 198 8.95 -14.82 -9.36
N ASN A 199 9.59 -14.51 -10.48
CA ASN A 199 11.04 -14.54 -10.64
C ASN A 199 11.75 -13.24 -10.22
N LEU A 200 11.05 -12.27 -9.61
CA LEU A 200 11.69 -11.10 -9.07
C LEU A 200 12.26 -11.43 -7.68
N ASP A 201 13.53 -11.75 -7.67
CA ASP A 201 14.27 -11.99 -6.43
C ASP A 201 14.70 -10.66 -5.80
N ALA A 202 14.30 -10.45 -4.54
CA ALA A 202 14.66 -9.27 -3.79
C ALA A 202 16.17 -9.14 -3.58
N HIS A 203 16.87 -10.29 -3.50
CA HIS A 203 18.31 -10.30 -3.30
C HIS A 203 19.06 -9.73 -4.53
N SER A 204 18.69 -10.17 -5.72
CA SER A 204 19.29 -9.67 -6.97
C SER A 204 19.00 -8.18 -7.18
N VAL A 205 17.82 -7.71 -6.79
CA VAL A 205 17.46 -6.29 -6.83
C VAL A 205 18.32 -5.47 -5.85
N ALA A 206 18.51 -5.96 -4.62
CA ALA A 206 19.34 -5.29 -3.63
C ALA A 206 20.81 -5.22 -4.05
N GLU A 207 21.34 -6.31 -4.60
CA GLU A 207 22.73 -6.40 -5.06
C GLU A 207 23.03 -5.42 -6.23
N GLU A 208 22.16 -5.38 -7.22
CA GLU A 208 22.32 -4.47 -8.34
C GLU A 208 22.17 -3.00 -7.92
N MET A 209 21.23 -2.71 -7.01
CA MET A 209 21.08 -1.37 -6.45
C MET A 209 22.29 -0.96 -5.61
N GLU A 210 22.88 -1.88 -4.85
CA GLU A 210 24.11 -1.59 -4.07
C GLU A 210 25.28 -1.31 -4.99
N LYS A 211 25.42 -2.03 -6.10
CA LYS A 211 26.41 -1.76 -7.13
C LYS A 211 26.25 -0.37 -7.73
N ILE A 212 25.03 -0.02 -8.13
CA ILE A 212 24.67 1.31 -8.64
C ILE A 212 25.04 2.40 -7.61
N ARG A 213 24.74 2.17 -6.33
CA ARG A 213 25.06 3.08 -5.25
C ARG A 213 26.57 3.24 -5.06
N MET A 214 27.32 2.15 -5.06
CA MET A 214 28.78 2.18 -4.94
C MET A 214 29.43 2.94 -6.08
N ASP A 215 28.96 2.75 -7.31
CA ASP A 215 29.42 3.51 -8.47
C ASP A 215 29.12 5.02 -8.34
N MET A 216 27.99 5.37 -7.74
CA MET A 216 27.66 6.76 -7.42
C MET A 216 28.61 7.34 -6.38
N VAL A 217 28.80 6.66 -5.24
CA VAL A 217 29.63 7.12 -4.13
C VAL A 217 31.09 7.27 -4.56
N THR A 218 31.62 6.33 -5.32
CA THR A 218 33.01 6.41 -5.85
C THR A 218 33.19 7.53 -6.86
N SER A 219 32.13 7.97 -7.51
CA SER A 219 32.13 9.07 -8.47
C SER A 219 32.02 10.45 -7.83
N LEU A 220 31.76 10.52 -6.51
CA LEU A 220 31.64 11.79 -5.78
C LEU A 220 33.02 12.44 -5.56
N PRO A 221 33.21 13.71 -5.95
CA PRO A 221 34.45 14.42 -5.68
C PRO A 221 34.58 14.67 -4.15
N GLY A 222 35.56 14.05 -3.52
CA GLY A 222 35.88 14.26 -2.11
C GLY A 222 35.77 13.05 -1.19
N VAL A 223 35.31 11.92 -1.68
CA VAL A 223 35.36 10.64 -0.95
C VAL A 223 36.64 9.90 -1.39
N LYS A 224 37.74 10.27 -0.77
CA LYS A 224 38.99 9.49 -0.81
C LYS A 224 39.45 9.27 0.62
#